data_63266479cc48954c66b9d1b9aa81859e
#
_entry.id   63266479cc48954c66b9d1b9aa81859e
#
_cell.length_a   1.000
_cell.length_b   1.000
_cell.length_c   1.000
_cell.angle_alpha   90.00
_cell.angle_beta   90.00
_cell.angle_gamma   90.00
#
_symmetry.space_group_name_H-M   'P 1'
#
loop_
_entity.id
_entity.type
_entity.pdbx_description
1 polymer ?
#
loop_
_entity_poly.entity_id
_entity_poly.type
_entity_poly.pdbx_seq_one_letter_code
_entity_poly.pdbx_strand_id
1 'polypeptide(L)'
;VQLGLVGLGKMGGNMAERIRRAGHEVVGYDHSPGKRDVDSLQGLVEALQAPRVVWVMVPAGDPTRATVRELGELLSPGDVVVDGGNSKYTDDKVHADELAAKGIGYVDAGVSGGVWGLQNGYALMVGGSAEDVAKVQPVFDALKPPAEVAEGSPADPGAGFVHAGPVGAGHFAKMVHNGIEYAMMQAYGEGYELLEKVDLIEDVPGVVASWTQGTVIRSWLLDLLVRALQEDPGLDRITGYAEDSGEGRWTVEAAIDNAVPMPAISASLFARFVSRQDDSPTMKAVAALRNQFGGHAVHAIQAQEAEKPA
;
A
#
# COMPACT_ATOMS: atom_id res chain seq x y z
N VAL A 1 21.39 -16.40 -3.52
CA VAL A 1 20.42 -16.52 -4.64
C VAL A 1 20.59 -15.31 -5.55
N GLN A 2 20.37 -15.50 -6.84
CA GLN A 2 20.33 -14.44 -7.83
C GLN A 2 18.88 -14.07 -8.14
N LEU A 3 18.57 -12.76 -8.23
CA LEU A 3 17.23 -12.23 -8.45
C LEU A 3 17.25 -11.14 -9.52
N GLY A 4 16.32 -11.19 -10.47
CA GLY A 4 15.97 -10.05 -11.32
C GLY A 4 14.98 -9.14 -10.61
N LEU A 5 15.16 -7.83 -10.62
CA LEU A 5 14.20 -6.88 -10.04
C LEU A 5 13.81 -5.81 -11.06
N VAL A 6 12.53 -5.72 -11.39
CA VAL A 6 11.95 -4.77 -12.33
C VAL A 6 11.24 -3.66 -11.58
N GLY A 7 11.65 -2.42 -11.81
CA GLY A 7 11.13 -1.25 -11.10
C GLY A 7 11.97 -0.89 -9.88
N LEU A 8 12.94 0.01 -10.09
CA LEU A 8 13.88 0.49 -9.07
C LEU A 8 13.47 1.88 -8.52
N GLY A 9 12.18 2.10 -8.42
CA GLY A 9 11.63 3.24 -7.69
C GLY A 9 11.99 3.20 -6.21
N LYS A 10 11.35 4.06 -5.40
CA LYS A 10 11.67 4.18 -3.97
C LYS A 10 11.57 2.84 -3.22
N MET A 11 10.51 2.06 -3.49
CA MET A 11 10.31 0.75 -2.84
C MET A 11 11.25 -0.31 -3.42
N GLY A 12 11.24 -0.53 -4.74
CA GLY A 12 12.05 -1.56 -5.38
C GLY A 12 13.55 -1.34 -5.19
N GLY A 13 14.01 -0.09 -5.22
CA GLY A 13 15.41 0.25 -4.92
C GLY A 13 15.81 -0.11 -3.48
N ASN A 14 14.96 0.21 -2.50
CA ASN A 14 15.18 -0.16 -1.10
C ASN A 14 15.17 -1.70 -0.91
N MET A 15 14.28 -2.40 -1.60
CA MET A 15 14.23 -3.87 -1.55
C MET A 15 15.49 -4.48 -2.18
N ALA A 16 15.92 -4.00 -3.36
CA ALA A 16 17.15 -4.44 -4.00
C ALA A 16 18.36 -4.29 -3.07
N GLU A 17 18.48 -3.13 -2.42
CA GLU A 17 19.56 -2.85 -1.47
C GLU A 17 19.52 -3.80 -0.26
N ARG A 18 18.32 -4.03 0.31
CA ARG A 18 18.16 -4.92 1.45
C ARG A 18 18.51 -6.38 1.10
N ILE A 19 18.09 -6.84 -0.07
CA ILE A 19 18.41 -8.19 -0.59
C ILE A 19 19.92 -8.33 -0.81
N ARG A 20 20.58 -7.29 -1.39
CA ARG A 20 22.04 -7.28 -1.56
C ARG A 20 22.79 -7.33 -0.23
N ARG A 21 22.31 -6.59 0.81
CA ARG A 21 22.88 -6.62 2.16
C ARG A 21 22.79 -7.99 2.82
N ALA A 22 21.78 -8.78 2.47
CA ALA A 22 21.64 -10.18 2.92
C ALA A 22 22.55 -11.17 2.17
N GLY A 23 23.39 -10.68 1.24
CA GLY A 23 24.35 -11.50 0.51
C GLY A 23 23.79 -12.15 -0.77
N HIS A 24 22.67 -11.64 -1.28
CA HIS A 24 22.12 -12.10 -2.56
C HIS A 24 22.51 -11.17 -3.71
N GLU A 25 22.55 -11.71 -4.91
CA GLU A 25 22.80 -10.94 -6.11
C GLU A 25 21.49 -10.42 -6.70
N VAL A 26 21.43 -9.12 -7.01
CA VAL A 26 20.26 -8.49 -7.65
C VAL A 26 20.69 -7.81 -8.93
N VAL A 27 20.09 -8.21 -10.04
CA VAL A 27 20.18 -7.52 -11.33
C VAL A 27 18.92 -6.67 -11.49
N GLY A 28 19.06 -5.36 -11.61
CA GLY A 28 17.95 -4.43 -11.63
C GLY A 28 17.65 -3.86 -13.02
N TYR A 29 16.38 -3.74 -13.36
CA TYR A 29 15.89 -3.02 -14.53
C TYR A 29 14.88 -1.94 -14.15
N ASP A 30 15.01 -0.76 -14.72
CA ASP A 30 14.05 0.35 -14.61
C ASP A 30 14.01 1.12 -15.93
N HIS A 31 12.87 1.75 -16.23
CA HIS A 31 12.76 2.65 -17.39
C HIS A 31 13.69 3.85 -17.29
N SER A 32 14.03 4.28 -16.07
CA SER A 32 14.95 5.39 -15.82
C SER A 32 16.41 4.94 -15.99
N PRO A 33 17.17 5.45 -16.97
CA PRO A 33 18.52 4.96 -17.29
C PRO A 33 19.52 5.00 -16.13
N GLY A 34 19.38 5.98 -15.22
CA GLY A 34 20.29 6.16 -14.07
C GLY A 34 20.08 5.22 -12.89
N LYS A 35 19.12 4.27 -12.99
CA LYS A 35 18.76 3.38 -11.88
C LYS A 35 18.87 1.90 -12.21
N ARG A 36 19.31 1.54 -13.40
CA ARG A 36 19.27 0.17 -13.90
C ARG A 36 20.67 -0.42 -14.11
N ASP A 37 20.79 -1.72 -13.91
CA ASP A 37 22.02 -2.48 -14.17
C ASP A 37 22.07 -2.98 -15.64
N VAL A 38 20.89 -3.14 -16.27
CA VAL A 38 20.72 -3.62 -17.66
C VAL A 38 19.73 -2.75 -18.42
N ASP A 39 19.81 -2.75 -19.75
CA ASP A 39 19.06 -1.81 -20.60
C ASP A 39 17.66 -2.29 -21.05
N SER A 40 17.33 -3.56 -20.80
CA SER A 40 16.06 -4.17 -21.21
C SER A 40 15.66 -5.33 -20.31
N LEU A 41 14.39 -5.75 -20.37
CA LEU A 41 13.93 -6.99 -19.74
C LEU A 41 14.61 -8.23 -20.33
N GLN A 42 14.89 -8.22 -21.62
CA GLN A 42 15.68 -9.29 -22.25
C GLN A 42 17.09 -9.37 -21.63
N GLY A 43 17.80 -8.23 -21.51
CA GLY A 43 19.11 -8.18 -20.86
C GLY A 43 19.06 -8.62 -19.39
N LEU A 44 17.96 -8.32 -18.69
CA LEU A 44 17.74 -8.81 -17.34
C LEU A 44 17.67 -10.34 -17.31
N VAL A 45 16.84 -10.96 -18.16
CA VAL A 45 16.67 -12.41 -18.22
C VAL A 45 17.97 -13.11 -18.64
N GLU A 46 18.72 -12.55 -19.60
CA GLU A 46 20.01 -13.08 -20.06
C GLU A 46 21.09 -13.04 -18.97
N ALA A 47 21.04 -12.05 -18.07
CA ALA A 47 21.98 -11.93 -16.95
C ALA A 47 21.72 -12.92 -15.80
N LEU A 48 20.56 -13.57 -15.78
CA LEU A 48 20.14 -14.49 -14.72
C LEU A 48 20.39 -15.95 -15.10
N GLN A 49 20.74 -16.75 -14.09
CA GLN A 49 20.87 -18.20 -14.21
C GLN A 49 19.52 -18.90 -13.93
N ALA A 50 19.18 -19.89 -14.77
CA ALA A 50 17.98 -20.70 -14.56
C ALA A 50 18.14 -21.69 -13.37
N PRO A 51 17.09 -21.99 -12.61
CA PRO A 51 15.76 -21.38 -12.67
C PRO A 51 15.78 -19.93 -12.17
N ARG A 52 15.24 -19.04 -12.98
CA ARG A 52 15.26 -17.59 -12.71
C ARG A 52 14.10 -17.18 -11.82
N VAL A 53 14.36 -16.21 -10.96
CA VAL A 53 13.31 -15.49 -10.21
C VAL A 53 13.35 -14.03 -10.62
N VAL A 54 12.23 -13.50 -11.08
CA VAL A 54 12.08 -12.08 -11.45
C VAL A 54 10.99 -11.43 -10.59
N TRP A 55 11.38 -10.45 -9.81
CA TRP A 55 10.49 -9.67 -8.94
C TRP A 55 10.06 -8.37 -9.64
N VAL A 56 8.76 -8.14 -9.73
CA VAL A 56 8.16 -6.97 -10.38
C VAL A 56 7.65 -5.98 -9.34
N MET A 57 8.09 -4.72 -9.42
CA MET A 57 7.73 -3.60 -8.53
C MET A 57 7.33 -2.37 -9.34
N VAL A 58 6.45 -2.55 -10.32
CA VAL A 58 5.93 -1.47 -11.16
C VAL A 58 4.52 -1.06 -10.73
N PRO A 59 3.99 0.08 -11.18
CA PRO A 59 2.62 0.49 -10.87
C PRO A 59 1.60 -0.57 -11.29
N ALA A 60 0.57 -0.76 -10.46
CA ALA A 60 -0.52 -1.71 -10.71
C ALA A 60 -1.27 -1.44 -12.02
N GLY A 61 -1.95 -2.45 -12.54
CA GLY A 61 -2.75 -2.38 -13.76
C GLY A 61 -1.94 -2.60 -15.03
N ASP A 62 -2.08 -1.73 -16.03
CA ASP A 62 -1.45 -1.91 -17.35
C ASP A 62 0.08 -2.05 -17.32
N PRO A 63 0.83 -1.27 -16.52
CA PRO A 63 2.28 -1.46 -16.40
C PRO A 63 2.66 -2.86 -15.90
N THR A 64 2.01 -3.37 -14.87
CA THR A 64 2.25 -4.73 -14.35
C THR A 64 1.90 -5.77 -15.40
N ARG A 65 0.71 -5.65 -16.01
CA ARG A 65 0.25 -6.59 -17.06
C ARG A 65 1.22 -6.66 -18.25
N ALA A 66 1.67 -5.50 -18.73
CA ALA A 66 2.63 -5.44 -19.84
C ALA A 66 3.95 -6.09 -19.45
N THR A 67 4.49 -5.80 -18.28
CA THR A 67 5.75 -6.37 -17.78
C THR A 67 5.66 -7.89 -17.61
N VAL A 68 4.59 -8.39 -16.99
CA VAL A 68 4.38 -9.84 -16.79
C VAL A 68 4.26 -10.58 -18.12
N ARG A 69 3.55 -10.02 -19.11
CA ARG A 69 3.44 -10.61 -20.44
C ARG A 69 4.78 -10.65 -21.17
N GLU A 70 5.55 -9.56 -21.15
CA GLU A 70 6.87 -9.52 -21.78
C GLU A 70 7.83 -10.52 -21.10
N LEU A 71 7.83 -10.61 -19.78
CA LEU A 71 8.59 -11.64 -19.07
C LEU A 71 8.15 -13.05 -19.45
N GLY A 72 6.86 -13.27 -19.66
CA GLY A 72 6.32 -14.54 -20.13
C GLY A 72 6.78 -14.94 -21.53
N GLU A 73 7.24 -14.01 -22.39
CA GLU A 73 7.87 -14.33 -23.70
C GLU A 73 9.38 -14.58 -23.57
N LEU A 74 10.02 -14.10 -22.52
CA LEU A 74 11.47 -14.15 -22.34
C LEU A 74 11.93 -15.28 -21.41
N LEU A 75 11.12 -15.64 -20.43
CA LEU A 75 11.43 -16.67 -19.43
C LEU A 75 11.18 -18.08 -19.97
N SER A 76 11.68 -19.08 -19.26
CA SER A 76 11.61 -20.49 -19.61
C SER A 76 10.82 -21.29 -18.57
N PRO A 77 10.34 -22.52 -18.91
CA PRO A 77 9.71 -23.39 -17.93
C PRO A 77 10.58 -23.60 -16.69
N GLY A 78 9.97 -23.48 -15.51
CA GLY A 78 10.65 -23.59 -14.21
C GLY A 78 11.10 -22.26 -13.60
N ASP A 79 11.14 -21.17 -14.39
CA ASP A 79 11.34 -19.82 -13.88
C ASP A 79 10.09 -19.32 -13.10
N VAL A 80 10.25 -18.29 -12.27
CA VAL A 80 9.17 -17.72 -11.44
C VAL A 80 9.13 -16.21 -11.57
N VAL A 81 7.93 -15.67 -11.78
CA VAL A 81 7.64 -14.24 -11.68
C VAL A 81 7.00 -13.97 -10.33
N VAL A 82 7.48 -12.96 -9.60
CA VAL A 82 6.89 -12.46 -8.36
C VAL A 82 6.31 -11.08 -8.63
N ASP A 83 5.01 -10.89 -8.48
CA ASP A 83 4.40 -9.56 -8.45
C ASP A 83 4.39 -9.03 -7.02
N GLY A 84 5.28 -8.08 -6.72
CA GLY A 84 5.37 -7.41 -5.42
C GLY A 84 4.82 -5.99 -5.45
N GLY A 85 4.13 -5.63 -6.52
CA GLY A 85 3.44 -4.34 -6.65
C GLY A 85 2.21 -4.22 -5.75
N ASN A 86 1.51 -3.11 -5.90
CA ASN A 86 0.24 -2.89 -5.19
C ASN A 86 -0.94 -3.33 -6.08
N SER A 87 -0.86 -4.57 -6.58
CA SER A 87 -1.77 -5.10 -7.60
C SER A 87 -3.12 -5.54 -7.03
N LYS A 88 -4.14 -5.52 -7.87
CA LYS A 88 -5.45 -6.04 -7.51
C LYS A 88 -5.42 -7.58 -7.58
N TYR A 89 -5.77 -8.25 -6.50
CA TYR A 89 -5.73 -9.71 -6.37
C TYR A 89 -6.48 -10.47 -7.48
N THR A 90 -7.48 -9.84 -8.12
CA THR A 90 -8.22 -10.43 -9.24
C THR A 90 -7.39 -10.55 -10.52
N ASP A 91 -6.38 -9.71 -10.67
CA ASP A 91 -5.49 -9.71 -11.84
C ASP A 91 -4.45 -10.82 -11.75
N ASP A 92 -4.08 -11.23 -10.52
CA ASP A 92 -3.08 -12.28 -10.26
C ASP A 92 -3.42 -13.61 -10.95
N LYS A 93 -4.70 -14.00 -10.87
CA LYS A 93 -5.13 -15.24 -11.49
C LYS A 93 -4.94 -15.22 -13.02
N VAL A 94 -5.21 -14.08 -13.64
CA VAL A 94 -5.02 -13.91 -15.10
C VAL A 94 -3.54 -14.03 -15.45
N HIS A 95 -2.68 -13.35 -14.69
CA HIS A 95 -1.23 -13.41 -14.87
C HIS A 95 -0.68 -14.82 -14.67
N ALA A 96 -1.13 -15.50 -13.61
CA ALA A 96 -0.71 -16.86 -13.31
C ALA A 96 -1.14 -17.86 -14.41
N ASP A 97 -2.38 -17.78 -14.90
CA ASP A 97 -2.90 -18.66 -15.94
C ASP A 97 -2.13 -18.45 -17.26
N GLU A 98 -1.80 -17.19 -17.63
CA GLU A 98 -1.00 -16.85 -18.82
C GLU A 98 0.44 -17.42 -18.71
N LEU A 99 1.09 -17.34 -17.55
CA LEU A 99 2.44 -17.85 -17.31
C LEU A 99 2.49 -19.36 -17.18
N ALA A 100 1.50 -19.96 -16.51
CA ALA A 100 1.41 -21.42 -16.34
C ALA A 100 1.30 -22.16 -17.68
N ALA A 101 0.64 -21.57 -18.69
CA ALA A 101 0.58 -22.10 -20.04
C ALA A 101 1.97 -22.26 -20.68
N LYS A 102 2.98 -21.57 -20.15
CA LYS A 102 4.39 -21.63 -20.58
C LYS A 102 5.31 -22.35 -19.59
N GLY A 103 4.74 -22.95 -18.54
CA GLY A 103 5.48 -23.63 -17.48
C GLY A 103 6.23 -22.69 -16.53
N ILE A 104 5.86 -21.42 -16.49
CA ILE A 104 6.46 -20.39 -15.63
C ILE A 104 5.58 -20.24 -14.37
N GLY A 105 6.22 -20.24 -13.20
CA GLY A 105 5.56 -20.03 -11.91
C GLY A 105 5.18 -18.57 -11.68
N TYR A 106 4.16 -18.36 -10.86
CA TYR A 106 3.73 -17.03 -10.44
C TYR A 106 3.46 -16.97 -8.92
N VAL A 107 3.97 -15.92 -8.29
CA VAL A 107 3.76 -15.62 -6.88
C VAL A 107 3.30 -14.17 -6.75
N ASP A 108 2.19 -13.93 -6.08
CA ASP A 108 1.77 -12.61 -5.67
C ASP A 108 2.30 -12.31 -4.26
N ALA A 109 2.90 -11.14 -4.08
CA ALA A 109 3.53 -10.75 -2.85
C ALA A 109 3.03 -9.38 -2.37
N GLY A 110 2.08 -9.38 -1.44
CA GLY A 110 1.69 -8.18 -0.73
C GLY A 110 2.81 -7.72 0.20
N VAL A 111 3.37 -6.55 -0.06
CA VAL A 111 4.49 -5.96 0.69
C VAL A 111 4.02 -4.79 1.51
N SER A 112 4.26 -4.80 2.83
CA SER A 112 3.99 -3.70 3.75
C SER A 112 5.27 -3.30 4.49
N GLY A 113 5.47 -2.01 4.73
CA GLY A 113 6.67 -1.46 5.39
C GLY A 113 7.10 -0.10 4.80
N GLY A 114 6.58 0.26 3.64
CA GLY A 114 6.79 1.56 2.99
C GLY A 114 8.27 1.91 2.84
N VAL A 115 8.57 3.19 2.98
CA VAL A 115 9.94 3.71 2.83
C VAL A 115 10.90 3.26 3.95
N TRP A 116 10.36 2.83 5.07
CA TRP A 116 11.11 2.36 6.24
C TRP A 116 11.57 0.90 6.13
N GLY A 117 11.06 0.18 5.14
CA GLY A 117 11.37 -1.25 4.96
C GLY A 117 12.86 -1.54 4.73
N LEU A 118 13.64 -0.58 4.20
CA LEU A 118 15.09 -0.77 4.09
C LEU A 118 15.75 -1.02 5.44
N GLN A 119 15.30 -0.32 6.47
CA GLN A 119 15.85 -0.41 7.83
C GLN A 119 15.13 -1.47 8.66
N ASN A 120 13.80 -1.46 8.65
CA ASN A 120 12.97 -2.25 9.55
C ASN A 120 12.56 -3.61 8.97
N GLY A 121 12.75 -3.83 7.68
CA GLY A 121 12.20 -4.98 6.95
C GLY A 121 10.77 -4.73 6.47
N TYR A 122 10.28 -5.70 5.69
CA TYR A 122 8.94 -5.68 5.10
C TYR A 122 8.12 -6.84 5.60
N ALA A 123 6.88 -6.58 5.99
CA ALA A 123 5.91 -7.65 6.18
C ALA A 123 5.43 -8.15 4.81
N LEU A 124 5.41 -9.47 4.64
CA LEU A 124 5.16 -10.15 3.37
C LEU A 124 4.00 -11.14 3.53
N MET A 125 2.97 -10.95 2.75
CA MET A 125 1.86 -11.88 2.60
C MET A 125 1.91 -12.41 1.18
N VAL A 126 2.16 -13.71 0.99
CA VAL A 126 2.38 -14.25 -0.35
C VAL A 126 1.32 -15.29 -0.72
N GLY A 127 0.96 -15.32 -2.00
CA GLY A 127 0.12 -16.31 -2.63
C GLY A 127 0.87 -17.00 -3.77
N GLY A 128 0.55 -18.28 -3.99
CA GLY A 128 1.18 -19.06 -5.03
C GLY A 128 1.25 -20.54 -4.71
N SER A 129 1.83 -21.36 -5.62
CA SER A 129 2.11 -22.75 -5.31
C SER A 129 3.18 -22.86 -4.23
N ALA A 130 3.10 -23.90 -3.38
CA ALA A 130 4.13 -24.14 -2.36
C ALA A 130 5.54 -24.32 -2.97
N GLU A 131 5.61 -24.88 -4.18
CA GLU A 131 6.86 -25.07 -4.92
C GLU A 131 7.47 -23.73 -5.33
N ASP A 132 6.68 -22.84 -5.93
CA ASP A 132 7.18 -21.55 -6.41
C ASP A 132 7.52 -20.62 -5.23
N VAL A 133 6.70 -20.61 -4.18
CA VAL A 133 6.98 -19.87 -2.94
C VAL A 133 8.31 -20.35 -2.32
N ALA A 134 8.59 -21.67 -2.30
CA ALA A 134 9.83 -22.21 -1.77
C ALA A 134 11.06 -21.76 -2.59
N LYS A 135 10.95 -21.60 -3.92
CA LYS A 135 12.05 -21.09 -4.77
C LYS A 135 12.40 -19.64 -4.38
N VAL A 136 11.43 -18.86 -3.96
CA VAL A 136 11.59 -17.43 -3.59
C VAL A 136 11.90 -17.25 -2.09
N GLN A 137 11.73 -18.27 -1.25
CA GLN A 137 11.87 -18.17 0.21
C GLN A 137 13.15 -17.44 0.68
N PRO A 138 14.35 -17.67 0.11
CA PRO A 138 15.55 -16.93 0.54
C PRO A 138 15.44 -15.41 0.36
N VAL A 139 14.67 -14.95 -0.65
CA VAL A 139 14.42 -13.52 -0.89
C VAL A 139 13.44 -12.98 0.15
N PHE A 140 12.39 -13.72 0.48
CA PHE A 140 11.46 -13.36 1.55
C PHE A 140 12.18 -13.25 2.90
N ASP A 141 13.09 -14.19 3.20
CA ASP A 141 13.89 -14.17 4.42
C ASP A 141 14.82 -12.95 4.51
N ALA A 142 15.35 -12.50 3.38
CA ALA A 142 16.16 -11.28 3.30
C ALA A 142 15.33 -10.00 3.51
N LEU A 143 14.08 -10.01 3.07
CA LEU A 143 13.20 -8.85 3.11
C LEU A 143 12.47 -8.70 4.45
N LYS A 144 12.07 -9.77 5.12
CA LYS A 144 11.29 -9.72 6.35
C LYS A 144 12.01 -8.95 7.47
N PRO A 145 11.28 -8.43 8.47
CA PRO A 145 11.87 -7.81 9.64
C PRO A 145 12.84 -8.75 10.36
N PRO A 146 13.87 -8.22 11.05
CA PRO A 146 14.70 -9.03 11.92
C PRO A 146 13.84 -9.63 13.04
N ALA A 147 14.28 -10.78 13.59
CA ALA A 147 13.54 -11.53 14.60
C ALA A 147 13.45 -10.83 15.99
N GLU A 148 13.80 -9.56 16.08
CA GLU A 148 13.62 -8.77 17.29
C GLU A 148 12.14 -8.48 17.50
N VAL A 149 11.58 -9.12 18.50
CA VAL A 149 10.17 -9.03 18.87
C VAL A 149 9.95 -7.78 19.70
N ALA A 150 8.99 -6.94 19.30
CA ALA A 150 8.54 -5.86 20.18
C ALA A 150 8.04 -6.43 21.51
N GLU A 151 8.41 -5.80 22.63
CA GLU A 151 8.00 -6.22 23.96
C GLU A 151 6.48 -6.42 24.05
N GLY A 152 6.04 -7.60 24.46
CA GLY A 152 4.61 -7.96 24.54
C GLY A 152 3.98 -8.49 23.25
N SER A 153 4.75 -8.67 22.16
CA SER A 153 4.28 -9.40 20.97
C SER A 153 4.58 -10.90 21.11
N PRO A 154 3.73 -11.79 20.55
CA PRO A 154 4.07 -13.21 20.46
C PRO A 154 5.38 -13.39 19.68
N ALA A 155 6.36 -14.04 20.27
CA ALA A 155 7.63 -14.33 19.61
C ALA A 155 7.41 -15.42 18.56
N ASP A 156 7.28 -15.04 17.30
CA ASP A 156 7.29 -15.98 16.18
C ASP A 156 8.48 -15.63 15.25
N PRO A 157 9.44 -16.54 15.07
CA PRO A 157 10.54 -16.36 14.12
C PRO A 157 10.08 -16.16 12.67
N GLY A 158 8.83 -16.55 12.35
CA GLY A 158 8.17 -16.29 11.09
C GLY A 158 7.48 -14.92 11.00
N ALA A 159 7.47 -14.14 12.09
CA ALA A 159 6.82 -12.84 12.12
C ALA A 159 7.30 -11.95 10.96
N GLY A 160 6.34 -11.39 10.23
CA GLY A 160 6.60 -10.60 9.03
C GLY A 160 6.58 -11.40 7.73
N PHE A 161 6.33 -12.71 7.73
CA PHE A 161 6.12 -13.50 6.53
C PHE A 161 4.99 -14.52 6.72
N VAL A 162 4.15 -14.66 5.71
CA VAL A 162 3.15 -15.73 5.64
C VAL A 162 2.90 -16.16 4.18
N HIS A 163 2.88 -17.47 3.93
CA HIS A 163 2.26 -18.04 2.75
C HIS A 163 0.76 -18.14 3.00
N ALA A 164 0.00 -17.17 2.49
CA ALA A 164 -1.40 -16.96 2.82
C ALA A 164 -2.35 -17.95 2.09
N GLY A 165 -1.88 -18.53 0.99
CA GLY A 165 -2.70 -19.46 0.20
C GLY A 165 -2.32 -19.52 -1.29
N PRO A 166 -3.25 -19.92 -2.17
CA PRO A 166 -3.01 -19.96 -3.60
C PRO A 166 -2.80 -18.55 -4.18
N VAL A 167 -2.53 -18.47 -5.49
CA VAL A 167 -2.39 -17.22 -6.24
C VAL A 167 -3.55 -16.25 -5.93
N GLY A 168 -3.20 -15.00 -5.67
CA GLY A 168 -4.10 -13.92 -5.25
C GLY A 168 -4.25 -13.78 -3.73
N ALA A 169 -3.87 -14.78 -2.94
CA ALA A 169 -4.04 -14.74 -1.49
C ALA A 169 -3.15 -13.69 -0.81
N GLY A 170 -1.96 -13.46 -1.31
CA GLY A 170 -1.03 -12.46 -0.79
C GLY A 170 -1.55 -11.04 -0.99
N HIS A 171 -1.89 -10.68 -2.22
CA HIS A 171 -2.46 -9.37 -2.54
C HIS A 171 -3.83 -9.17 -1.86
N PHE A 172 -4.66 -10.21 -1.76
CA PHE A 172 -5.91 -10.12 -1.01
C PHE A 172 -5.68 -9.81 0.47
N ALA A 173 -4.78 -10.53 1.12
CA ALA A 173 -4.44 -10.29 2.53
C ALA A 173 -3.87 -8.88 2.74
N LYS A 174 -2.99 -8.43 1.84
CA LYS A 174 -2.41 -7.08 1.84
C LYS A 174 -3.49 -6.00 1.63
N MET A 175 -4.43 -6.22 0.72
CA MET A 175 -5.57 -5.33 0.48
C MET A 175 -6.42 -5.14 1.74
N VAL A 176 -6.76 -6.22 2.44
CA VAL A 176 -7.51 -6.17 3.70
C VAL A 176 -6.71 -5.42 4.78
N HIS A 177 -5.40 -5.68 4.89
CA HIS A 177 -4.51 -4.93 5.77
C HIS A 177 -4.62 -3.42 5.51
N ASN A 178 -4.56 -3.00 4.26
CA ASN A 178 -4.66 -1.58 3.91
C ASN A 178 -6.06 -1.00 4.18
N GLY A 179 -7.11 -1.78 4.04
CA GLY A 179 -8.45 -1.38 4.46
C GLY A 179 -8.53 -1.07 5.96
N ILE A 180 -7.92 -1.92 6.79
CA ILE A 180 -7.81 -1.71 8.24
C ILE A 180 -6.98 -0.44 8.51
N GLU A 181 -5.87 -0.26 7.81
CA GLU A 181 -5.02 0.93 7.93
C GLU A 181 -5.81 2.23 7.65
N TYR A 182 -6.70 2.24 6.65
CA TYR A 182 -7.59 3.38 6.37
C TYR A 182 -8.48 3.71 7.57
N ALA A 183 -9.12 2.70 8.16
CA ALA A 183 -10.00 2.89 9.31
C ALA A 183 -9.23 3.37 10.55
N MET A 184 -8.03 2.85 10.78
CA MET A 184 -7.17 3.30 11.89
C MET A 184 -6.74 4.76 11.72
N MET A 185 -6.29 5.15 10.52
CA MET A 185 -5.93 6.54 10.25
C MET A 185 -7.13 7.47 10.42
N GLN A 186 -8.32 7.07 9.98
CA GLN A 186 -9.54 7.84 10.15
C GLN A 186 -9.88 8.03 11.64
N ALA A 187 -9.80 6.97 12.42
CA ALA A 187 -10.09 7.03 13.85
C ALA A 187 -9.11 7.96 14.61
N TYR A 188 -7.83 7.91 14.28
CA TYR A 188 -6.85 8.86 14.84
C TYR A 188 -7.12 10.29 14.40
N GLY A 189 -7.48 10.51 13.13
CA GLY A 189 -7.83 11.85 12.63
C GLY A 189 -9.06 12.44 13.30
N GLU A 190 -10.12 11.66 13.49
CA GLU A 190 -11.33 12.09 14.21
C GLU A 190 -11.04 12.43 15.68
N GLY A 191 -10.24 11.60 16.35
CA GLY A 191 -9.81 11.85 17.72
C GLY A 191 -8.96 13.12 17.84
N TYR A 192 -8.00 13.31 16.92
CA TYR A 192 -7.18 14.50 16.83
C TYR A 192 -8.04 15.77 16.64
N GLU A 193 -8.98 15.77 15.68
CA GLU A 193 -9.85 16.91 15.42
C GLU A 193 -10.69 17.27 16.66
N LEU A 194 -11.21 16.26 17.39
CA LEU A 194 -11.98 16.52 18.61
C LEU A 194 -11.12 17.17 19.71
N LEU A 195 -9.87 16.73 19.87
CA LEU A 195 -8.93 17.34 20.84
C LEU A 195 -8.63 18.79 20.49
N GLU A 196 -8.43 19.09 19.19
CA GLU A 196 -8.18 20.46 18.69
C GLU A 196 -9.39 21.40 18.83
N LYS A 197 -10.61 20.88 18.85
CA LYS A 197 -11.84 21.66 18.89
C LYS A 197 -12.29 22.06 20.29
N VAL A 198 -11.74 21.46 21.33
CA VAL A 198 -12.16 21.73 22.71
C VAL A 198 -11.13 22.60 23.44
N ASP A 199 -11.59 23.63 24.10
CA ASP A 199 -10.74 24.53 24.92
C ASP A 199 -10.20 23.85 26.21
N LEU A 200 -10.50 22.58 26.41
CA LEU A 200 -10.12 21.81 27.59
C LEU A 200 -8.69 21.28 27.54
N ILE A 201 -8.18 21.09 26.33
CA ILE A 201 -6.87 20.48 26.08
C ILE A 201 -5.90 21.56 25.59
N GLU A 202 -4.86 21.81 26.37
CA GLU A 202 -3.86 22.84 26.07
C GLU A 202 -2.67 22.30 25.25
N ASP A 203 -2.38 20.99 25.30
CA ASP A 203 -1.25 20.34 24.65
C ASP A 203 -1.72 19.06 23.91
N VAL A 204 -2.31 19.25 22.75
CA VAL A 204 -2.78 18.14 21.91
C VAL A 204 -1.63 17.24 21.43
N PRO A 205 -0.46 17.76 20.94
CA PRO A 205 0.67 16.91 20.61
C PRO A 205 1.18 16.06 21.79
N GLY A 206 1.24 16.62 22.99
CA GLY A 206 1.64 15.91 24.20
C GLY A 206 0.66 14.81 24.59
N VAL A 207 -0.65 15.06 24.47
CA VAL A 207 -1.70 14.03 24.70
C VAL A 207 -1.51 12.87 23.72
N VAL A 208 -1.41 13.13 22.42
CA VAL A 208 -1.23 12.10 21.39
C VAL A 208 0.08 11.33 21.62
N ALA A 209 1.17 12.02 21.96
CA ALA A 209 2.46 11.38 22.26
C ALA A 209 2.38 10.45 23.47
N SER A 210 1.61 10.81 24.51
CA SER A 210 1.44 9.97 25.70
C SER A 210 0.79 8.60 25.40
N TRP A 211 0.03 8.49 24.31
CA TRP A 211 -0.66 7.26 23.94
C TRP A 211 0.26 6.22 23.28
N THR A 212 1.46 6.59 22.88
CA THR A 212 2.44 5.66 22.29
C THR A 212 2.97 4.65 23.30
N GLN A 213 2.83 4.93 24.62
CA GLN A 213 3.30 4.08 25.70
C GLN A 213 2.17 3.65 26.63
N GLY A 214 2.06 2.34 26.88
CA GLY A 214 1.15 1.78 27.87
C GLY A 214 -0.34 1.81 27.50
N THR A 215 -0.73 2.27 26.33
CA THR A 215 -2.15 2.29 25.92
C THR A 215 -2.45 1.20 24.89
N VAL A 216 -3.72 0.79 24.82
CA VAL A 216 -4.20 -0.25 23.90
C VAL A 216 -4.22 0.21 22.44
N ILE A 217 -4.24 1.52 22.20
CA ILE A 217 -4.26 2.09 20.84
C ILE A 217 -2.86 2.36 20.27
N ARG A 218 -1.81 1.97 20.97
CA ARG A 218 -0.45 2.13 20.43
C ARG A 218 -0.31 1.38 19.10
N SER A 219 0.29 2.03 18.12
CA SER A 219 0.59 1.46 16.81
C SER A 219 1.69 2.24 16.13
N TRP A 220 2.30 1.67 15.10
CA TRP A 220 3.25 2.43 14.29
C TRP A 220 2.60 3.64 13.60
N LEU A 221 1.31 3.56 13.23
CA LEU A 221 0.59 4.72 12.70
C LEU A 221 0.51 5.86 13.72
N LEU A 222 0.31 5.53 15.00
CA LEU A 222 0.33 6.54 16.07
C LEU A 222 1.70 7.18 16.24
N ASP A 223 2.78 6.39 16.20
CA ASP A 223 4.15 6.92 16.25
C ASP A 223 4.44 7.88 15.09
N LEU A 224 3.93 7.56 13.88
CA LEU A 224 4.05 8.43 12.71
C LEU A 224 3.23 9.71 12.85
N LEU A 225 2.04 9.66 13.45
CA LEU A 225 1.25 10.85 13.76
C LEU A 225 1.99 11.75 14.77
N VAL A 226 2.53 11.17 15.84
CA VAL A 226 3.34 11.93 16.84
C VAL A 226 4.52 12.61 16.15
N ARG A 227 5.21 11.93 15.26
CA ARG A 227 6.31 12.52 14.51
C ARG A 227 5.85 13.69 13.64
N ALA A 228 4.72 13.57 12.95
CA ALA A 228 4.14 14.65 12.17
C ALA A 228 3.82 15.87 13.05
N LEU A 229 3.22 15.66 14.22
CA LEU A 229 2.89 16.72 15.17
C LEU A 229 4.13 17.35 15.83
N GLN A 230 5.25 16.62 15.94
CA GLN A 230 6.53 17.20 16.37
C GLN A 230 7.13 18.15 15.33
N GLU A 231 6.93 17.85 14.05
CA GLU A 231 7.41 18.67 12.92
C GLU A 231 6.49 19.87 12.64
N ASP A 232 5.18 19.71 12.86
CA ASP A 232 4.13 20.71 12.61
C ASP A 232 2.96 20.51 13.59
N PRO A 233 2.99 21.12 14.76
CA PRO A 233 2.04 20.85 15.86
C PRO A 233 0.55 21.04 15.51
N GLY A 234 0.23 21.99 14.63
CA GLY A 234 -1.15 22.26 14.17
C GLY A 234 -1.47 21.62 12.81
N LEU A 235 -0.53 20.90 12.19
CA LEU A 235 -0.63 20.43 10.80
C LEU A 235 -0.97 21.54 9.79
N ASP A 236 -0.52 22.77 10.06
CA ASP A 236 -0.87 23.98 9.30
C ASP A 236 -0.22 24.03 7.90
N ARG A 237 0.79 23.18 7.65
CA ARG A 237 1.53 23.14 6.39
C ARG A 237 0.93 22.20 5.36
N ILE A 238 -0.13 21.47 5.72
CA ILE A 238 -0.80 20.51 4.84
C ILE A 238 -2.28 20.85 4.70
N THR A 239 -2.90 20.39 3.61
CA THR A 239 -4.35 20.51 3.41
C THR A 239 -5.03 19.20 3.77
N GLY A 240 -6.29 19.26 4.19
CA GLY A 240 -7.11 18.08 4.49
C GLY A 240 -7.56 17.30 3.23
N TYR A 241 -6.64 17.04 2.30
CA TYR A 241 -6.86 16.33 1.05
C TYR A 241 -6.19 14.96 1.10
N ALA A 242 -6.95 13.88 1.03
CA ALA A 242 -6.44 12.52 1.09
C ALA A 242 -6.84 11.70 -0.14
N GLU A 243 -5.84 11.23 -0.89
CA GLU A 243 -6.05 10.28 -1.98
C GLU A 243 -6.22 8.87 -1.45
N ASP A 244 -6.80 8.00 -2.26
CA ASP A 244 -6.81 6.55 -2.04
C ASP A 244 -5.97 5.85 -3.13
N SER A 245 -5.36 4.72 -2.75
CA SER A 245 -4.50 3.92 -3.63
C SER A 245 -5.25 2.80 -4.37
N GLY A 246 -6.57 2.74 -4.25
CA GLY A 246 -7.41 1.65 -4.76
C GLY A 246 -7.67 0.54 -3.73
N GLU A 247 -6.76 0.27 -2.82
CA GLU A 247 -6.85 -0.82 -1.85
C GLU A 247 -8.10 -0.76 -0.96
N GLY A 248 -8.45 0.44 -0.46
CA GLY A 248 -9.67 0.64 0.32
C GLY A 248 -10.94 0.36 -0.50
N ARG A 249 -10.95 0.73 -1.79
CA ARG A 249 -12.07 0.43 -2.70
C ARG A 249 -12.21 -1.07 -2.90
N TRP A 250 -11.12 -1.75 -3.26
CA TRP A 250 -11.12 -3.19 -3.50
C TRP A 250 -11.52 -3.97 -2.25
N THR A 251 -11.12 -3.50 -1.05
CA THR A 251 -11.55 -4.10 0.21
C THR A 251 -13.06 -4.01 0.39
N VAL A 252 -13.66 -2.84 0.12
CA VAL A 252 -15.12 -2.66 0.21
C VAL A 252 -15.85 -3.45 -0.87
N GLU A 253 -15.35 -3.47 -2.11
CA GLU A 253 -15.88 -4.30 -3.20
C GLU A 253 -15.89 -5.79 -2.80
N ALA A 254 -14.76 -6.30 -2.30
CA ALA A 254 -14.65 -7.68 -1.84
C ALA A 254 -15.61 -8.00 -0.67
N ALA A 255 -15.83 -7.04 0.23
CA ALA A 255 -16.79 -7.18 1.32
C ALA A 255 -18.23 -7.29 0.79
N ILE A 256 -18.59 -6.50 -0.22
CA ILE A 256 -19.92 -6.57 -0.88
C ILE A 256 -20.10 -7.95 -1.54
N ASP A 257 -19.09 -8.40 -2.31
CA ASP A 257 -19.15 -9.68 -3.02
C ASP A 257 -19.29 -10.88 -2.08
N ASN A 258 -18.75 -10.76 -0.86
CA ASN A 258 -18.79 -11.82 0.16
C ASN A 258 -19.84 -11.58 1.26
N ALA A 259 -20.69 -10.56 1.13
CA ALA A 259 -21.71 -10.20 2.12
C ALA A 259 -21.14 -9.96 3.53
N VAL A 260 -19.94 -9.36 3.62
CA VAL A 260 -19.29 -8.99 4.88
C VAL A 260 -19.62 -7.55 5.24
N PRO A 261 -20.25 -7.26 6.38
CA PRO A 261 -20.49 -5.89 6.83
C PRO A 261 -19.16 -5.20 7.18
N MET A 262 -18.94 -4.01 6.61
CA MET A 262 -17.66 -3.30 6.74
C MET A 262 -17.85 -1.79 6.98
N PRO A 263 -18.59 -1.38 8.04
CA PRO A 263 -18.95 0.02 8.24
C PRO A 263 -17.74 0.94 8.46
N ALA A 264 -16.76 0.54 9.28
CA ALA A 264 -15.61 1.39 9.62
C ALA A 264 -14.72 1.68 8.40
N ILE A 265 -14.37 0.65 7.63
CA ILE A 265 -13.51 0.80 6.44
C ILE A 265 -14.25 1.56 5.34
N SER A 266 -15.55 1.29 5.13
CA SER A 266 -16.37 2.03 4.16
C SER A 266 -16.46 3.51 4.52
N ALA A 267 -16.70 3.85 5.79
CA ALA A 267 -16.75 5.24 6.26
C ALA A 267 -15.41 5.96 6.02
N SER A 268 -14.29 5.33 6.32
CA SER A 268 -12.95 5.90 6.10
C SER A 268 -12.64 6.14 4.62
N LEU A 269 -13.07 5.25 3.73
CA LEU A 269 -12.95 5.44 2.28
C LEU A 269 -13.78 6.63 1.80
N PHE A 270 -15.04 6.74 2.25
CA PHE A 270 -15.91 7.86 1.87
C PHE A 270 -15.43 9.19 2.46
N ALA A 271 -14.83 9.21 3.65
CA ALA A 271 -14.20 10.40 4.20
C ALA A 271 -13.10 10.94 3.27
N ARG A 272 -12.27 10.06 2.67
CA ARG A 272 -11.29 10.47 1.64
C ARG A 272 -11.95 11.03 0.38
N PHE A 273 -13.10 10.50 -0.04
CA PHE A 273 -13.85 11.09 -1.16
C PHE A 273 -14.35 12.49 -0.84
N VAL A 274 -14.88 12.67 0.37
CA VAL A 274 -15.34 13.98 0.86
C VAL A 274 -14.19 14.98 0.94
N SER A 275 -13.01 14.55 1.41
CA SER A 275 -11.83 15.43 1.53
C SER A 275 -11.36 16.05 0.21
N ARG A 276 -11.83 15.52 -0.92
CA ARG A 276 -11.48 15.99 -2.28
C ARG A 276 -12.56 16.86 -2.93
N GLN A 277 -13.63 17.17 -2.18
CA GLN A 277 -14.74 17.99 -2.67
C GLN A 277 -14.64 19.41 -2.09
N ASP A 278 -14.48 20.40 -2.94
CA ASP A 278 -14.47 21.82 -2.52
C ASP A 278 -15.87 22.29 -2.12
N ASP A 279 -16.92 21.80 -2.81
CA ASP A 279 -18.31 22.19 -2.57
C ASP A 279 -19.25 21.03 -2.95
N SER A 280 -19.76 20.34 -1.94
CA SER A 280 -20.47 19.06 -2.09
C SER A 280 -21.83 19.20 -2.81
N PRO A 281 -22.03 18.63 -4.00
CA PRO A 281 -23.34 18.59 -4.65
C PRO A 281 -24.43 17.93 -3.80
N THR A 282 -24.06 16.92 -3.01
CA THR A 282 -24.97 16.26 -2.06
C THR A 282 -25.49 17.24 -1.04
N MET A 283 -24.60 18.03 -0.41
CA MET A 283 -25.02 19.00 0.60
C MET A 283 -25.79 20.17 -0.01
N LYS A 284 -25.50 20.57 -1.26
CA LYS A 284 -26.34 21.52 -1.99
C LYS A 284 -27.77 21.03 -2.19
N ALA A 285 -27.94 19.76 -2.57
CA ALA A 285 -29.25 19.16 -2.71
C ALA A 285 -30.01 19.12 -1.36
N VAL A 286 -29.32 18.75 -0.29
CA VAL A 286 -29.89 18.74 1.07
C VAL A 286 -30.30 20.17 1.49
N ALA A 287 -29.46 21.18 1.27
CA ALA A 287 -29.76 22.57 1.58
C ALA A 287 -30.98 23.07 0.76
N ALA A 288 -31.02 22.79 -0.53
CA ALA A 288 -32.14 23.13 -1.38
C ALA A 288 -33.44 22.46 -0.94
N LEU A 289 -33.42 21.17 -0.61
CA LEU A 289 -34.61 20.46 -0.09
C LEU A 289 -35.10 21.06 1.24
N ARG A 290 -34.18 21.36 2.17
CA ARG A 290 -34.54 22.00 3.44
C ARG A 290 -35.16 23.39 3.23
N ASN A 291 -34.67 24.14 2.26
CA ASN A 291 -35.25 25.42 1.89
C ASN A 291 -36.67 25.27 1.34
N GLN A 292 -36.88 24.38 0.36
CA GLN A 292 -38.18 24.19 -0.29
C GLN A 292 -39.23 23.60 0.66
N PHE A 293 -38.82 22.68 1.51
CA PHE A 293 -39.74 21.98 2.41
C PHE A 293 -40.05 22.77 3.69
N GLY A 294 -39.08 23.50 4.28
CA GLY A 294 -39.21 24.15 5.59
C GLY A 294 -38.84 25.64 5.59
N GLY A 295 -38.54 26.25 4.46
CA GLY A 295 -38.11 27.66 4.39
C GLY A 295 -36.76 27.95 5.10
N HIS A 296 -35.93 26.90 5.34
CA HIS A 296 -34.62 27.10 5.97
C HIS A 296 -33.70 27.95 5.09
N ALA A 297 -32.93 28.83 5.70
CA ALA A 297 -32.00 29.69 4.98
C ALA A 297 -30.93 28.86 4.24
N VAL A 298 -30.58 29.25 3.02
CA VAL A 298 -29.45 28.75 2.25
C VAL A 298 -28.39 29.85 2.13
N HIS A 299 -27.13 29.48 2.15
CA HIS A 299 -26.03 30.39 1.89
C HIS A 299 -25.80 30.50 0.38
N ALA A 300 -25.95 31.73 -0.15
CA ALA A 300 -25.65 32.00 -1.56
C ALA A 300 -24.15 32.02 -1.79
N ILE A 301 -23.72 31.54 -2.96
CA ILE A 301 -22.33 31.72 -3.42
C ILE A 301 -22.08 33.21 -3.54
N GLN A 302 -21.12 33.79 -2.83
CA GLN A 302 -20.66 35.16 -3.09
C GLN A 302 -20.02 35.16 -4.47
N ALA A 303 -20.60 35.90 -5.39
CA ALA A 303 -19.99 36.12 -6.72
C ALA A 303 -18.61 36.76 -6.46
N GLN A 304 -17.54 36.06 -6.84
CA GLN A 304 -16.23 36.68 -6.97
C GLN A 304 -16.44 37.83 -7.99
N GLU A 305 -16.27 39.08 -7.56
CA GLU A 305 -16.21 40.19 -8.48
C GLU A 305 -15.09 39.90 -9.46
N ALA A 306 -15.52 39.61 -10.71
CA ALA A 306 -14.59 39.51 -11.83
C ALA A 306 -13.94 40.90 -11.96
N GLU A 307 -12.67 41.03 -11.57
CA GLU A 307 -11.87 42.19 -11.91
C GLU A 307 -11.97 42.38 -13.44
N LYS A 308 -12.68 43.43 -13.84
CA LYS A 308 -12.64 43.90 -15.21
C LYS A 308 -11.24 44.42 -15.51
N PRO A 309 -10.56 43.90 -16.52
CA PRO A 309 -9.32 44.53 -16.94
C PRO A 309 -9.63 45.94 -17.44
N ALA A 310 -8.86 46.91 -16.92
CA ALA A 310 -8.88 48.31 -17.33
C ALA A 310 -8.32 48.51 -18.74
#